data_090b3a3e9db9f6b51663084d8bd68b1d
#
_entry.id   090b3a3e9db9f6b51663084d8bd68b1d
#
_cell.length_a   1.000
_cell.length_b   1.000
_cell.length_c   1.000
_cell.angle_alpha   90.00
_cell.angle_beta   90.00
_cell.angle_gamma   90.00
#
_symmetry.space_group_name_H-M   'P 1'
#
loop_
_entity.id
_entity.type
_entity.pdbx_description
1 polymer ?
#
loop_
_entity_poly.entity_id
_entity_poly.type
_entity_poly.pdbx_seq_one_letter_code
_entity_poly.pdbx_strand_id
1 'polypeptide(L)'
;MPNAWDCASARVFEEAGFAAIATTSAGVAFSLGYPDGQRIRPEEMLRAVKRIANCVSVPVTADLEAGYDDPGLTTSAVLEAGAVGLNLEDVAGDAPGVLVEVEQQMKKIRAVRRAADELGVPIVINARTDVYLAQIGQPAARFALALERLRAYIQAGADCVFVPGVNDEASIRGFVEELRFPLNILLGPDLPPLARLQQLGVARVSTGSAIARATIGLSQRIARELKAHGSLETMFEGAISYADANRLFPS
;
A
#
# COMPACT_ATOMS: atom_id res chain seq x y z
N MET A 1 -2.93 9.15 -1.04
CA MET A 1 -3.28 8.36 0.16
C MET A 1 -1.99 7.94 0.84
N PRO A 2 -1.74 8.36 2.08
CA PRO A 2 -0.55 7.95 2.83
C PRO A 2 -0.66 6.51 3.31
N ASN A 3 0.49 5.86 3.51
CA ASN A 3 0.56 4.48 3.97
C ASN A 3 1.24 4.43 5.34
N ALA A 4 0.49 3.98 6.35
CA ALA A 4 0.92 3.81 7.72
C ALA A 4 1.51 2.42 7.97
N TRP A 5 2.39 2.30 8.95
CA TRP A 5 2.99 1.04 9.40
C TRP A 5 2.81 0.78 10.90
N ASP A 6 2.35 1.80 11.63
CA ASP A 6 2.04 1.77 13.06
C ASP A 6 0.98 2.82 13.42
N CYS A 7 0.58 2.86 14.68
CA CYS A 7 -0.40 3.84 15.15
C CYS A 7 0.14 5.27 15.10
N ALA A 8 1.43 5.48 15.31
CA ALA A 8 1.99 6.83 15.31
C ALA A 8 1.91 7.45 13.90
N SER A 9 2.36 6.72 12.89
CA SER A 9 2.24 7.16 11.50
C SER A 9 0.79 7.37 11.07
N ALA A 10 -0.14 6.48 11.48
CA ALA A 10 -1.56 6.62 11.17
C ALA A 10 -2.17 7.89 11.79
N ARG A 11 -1.88 8.15 13.07
CA ARG A 11 -2.36 9.36 13.76
C ARG A 11 -1.83 10.66 13.14
N VAL A 12 -0.55 10.68 12.75
CA VAL A 12 0.04 11.82 12.03
C VAL A 12 -0.69 12.08 10.72
N PHE A 13 -1.04 11.04 9.98
CA PHE A 13 -1.77 11.21 8.71
C PHE A 13 -3.22 11.67 8.93
N GLU A 14 -3.89 11.15 9.94
CA GLU A 14 -5.23 11.61 10.30
C GLU A 14 -5.22 13.08 10.74
N GLU A 15 -4.28 13.49 11.61
CA GLU A 15 -4.12 14.89 12.05
C GLU A 15 -3.80 15.83 10.89
N ALA A 16 -3.07 15.36 9.89
CA ALA A 16 -2.80 16.11 8.64
C ALA A 16 -4.05 16.25 7.75
N GLY A 17 -5.19 15.67 8.11
CA GLY A 17 -6.47 15.82 7.42
C GLY A 17 -6.68 14.86 6.24
N PHE A 18 -5.96 13.77 6.17
CA PHE A 18 -6.22 12.75 5.14
C PHE A 18 -7.54 12.02 5.44
N ALA A 19 -8.42 11.97 4.44
CA ALA A 19 -9.75 11.37 4.55
C ALA A 19 -9.76 9.83 4.63
N ALA A 20 -8.64 9.18 4.31
CA ALA A 20 -8.44 7.74 4.42
C ALA A 20 -6.94 7.42 4.47
N ILE A 21 -6.59 6.30 5.10
CA ILE A 21 -5.21 5.84 5.29
C ILE A 21 -5.07 4.43 4.72
N ALA A 22 -3.96 4.15 4.06
CA ALA A 22 -3.59 2.78 3.70
C ALA A 22 -2.54 2.25 4.69
N THR A 23 -2.42 0.94 4.85
CA THR A 23 -1.21 0.37 5.47
C THR A 23 -0.13 0.13 4.40
N THR A 24 1.09 -0.15 4.82
CA THR A 24 2.17 -0.63 3.96
C THR A 24 2.73 -1.92 4.54
N SER A 25 2.63 -3.02 3.79
CA SER A 25 3.17 -4.33 4.17
C SER A 25 4.65 -4.25 4.50
N ALA A 26 5.45 -3.63 3.62
CA ALA A 26 6.87 -3.42 3.83
C ALA A 26 7.18 -2.60 5.09
N GLY A 27 6.45 -1.50 5.34
CA GLY A 27 6.66 -0.68 6.54
C GLY A 27 6.33 -1.45 7.82
N VAL A 28 5.24 -2.21 7.84
CA VAL A 28 4.88 -3.11 8.95
C VAL A 28 5.97 -4.16 9.13
N ALA A 29 6.42 -4.81 8.05
CA ALA A 29 7.50 -5.79 8.08
C ALA A 29 8.76 -5.22 8.75
N PHE A 30 9.24 -4.07 8.29
CA PHE A 30 10.42 -3.42 8.85
C PHE A 30 10.27 -3.09 10.34
N SER A 31 9.09 -2.63 10.77
CA SER A 31 8.83 -2.32 12.18
C SER A 31 8.85 -3.55 13.09
N LEU A 32 8.59 -4.73 12.53
CA LEU A 32 8.59 -6.03 13.22
C LEU A 32 9.92 -6.80 13.04
N GLY A 33 10.89 -6.24 12.30
CA GLY A 33 12.20 -6.86 12.09
C GLY A 33 12.26 -7.87 10.95
N TYR A 34 11.28 -7.84 10.03
CA TYR A 34 11.24 -8.71 8.86
C TYR A 34 11.57 -7.93 7.57
N PRO A 35 12.16 -8.58 6.56
CA PRO A 35 12.18 -8.03 5.22
C PRO A 35 10.78 -8.04 4.59
N ASP A 36 10.58 -7.25 3.54
CA ASP A 36 9.38 -7.26 2.72
C ASP A 36 9.22 -8.58 1.95
N GLY A 37 8.02 -8.86 1.40
CA GLY A 37 7.73 -10.01 0.55
C GLY A 37 7.11 -11.19 1.30
N GLN A 38 6.04 -10.96 2.02
CA GLN A 38 5.19 -11.95 2.68
C GLN A 38 5.95 -12.86 3.67
N ARG A 39 6.94 -12.25 4.40
CA ARG A 39 7.74 -12.95 5.42
C ARG A 39 7.11 -12.90 6.80
N ILE A 40 6.17 -12.00 7.03
CA ILE A 40 5.38 -11.91 8.26
C ILE A 40 4.23 -12.92 8.15
N ARG A 41 3.92 -13.59 9.25
CA ARG A 41 2.74 -14.44 9.33
C ARG A 41 1.45 -13.61 9.24
N PRO A 42 0.39 -14.14 8.62
CA PRO A 42 -0.87 -13.40 8.47
C PRO A 42 -1.41 -12.86 9.79
N GLU A 43 -1.29 -13.61 10.90
CA GLU A 43 -1.78 -13.17 12.21
C GLU A 43 -1.02 -11.96 12.76
N GLU A 44 0.26 -11.80 12.44
CA GLU A 44 1.05 -10.64 12.85
C GLU A 44 0.70 -9.41 12.02
N MET A 45 0.51 -9.58 10.71
CA MET A 45 0.02 -8.53 9.82
C MET A 45 -1.37 -8.05 10.25
N LEU A 46 -2.31 -8.97 10.48
CA LEU A 46 -3.67 -8.66 10.92
C LEU A 46 -3.69 -7.92 12.26
N ARG A 47 -2.80 -8.27 13.22
CA ARG A 47 -2.66 -7.53 14.47
C ARG A 47 -2.17 -6.09 14.24
N ALA A 48 -1.24 -5.87 13.31
CA ALA A 48 -0.79 -4.53 12.96
C ALA A 48 -1.92 -3.72 12.30
N VAL A 49 -2.63 -4.31 11.33
CA VAL A 49 -3.81 -3.69 10.69
C VAL A 49 -4.86 -3.30 11.74
N LYS A 50 -5.20 -4.22 12.65
CA LYS A 50 -6.18 -3.97 13.72
C LYS A 50 -5.77 -2.80 14.63
N ARG A 51 -4.49 -2.72 15.01
CA ARG A 51 -3.99 -1.60 15.82
C ARG A 51 -4.11 -0.29 15.06
N ILE A 52 -3.72 -0.26 13.79
CA ILE A 52 -3.82 0.93 12.92
C ILE A 52 -5.27 1.34 12.74
N ALA A 53 -6.17 0.43 12.38
CA ALA A 53 -7.58 0.73 12.17
C ALA A 53 -8.28 1.24 13.44
N ASN A 54 -7.92 0.70 14.62
CA ASN A 54 -8.53 1.10 15.89
C ASN A 54 -7.98 2.40 16.47
N CYS A 55 -6.84 2.89 16.00
CA CYS A 55 -6.25 4.12 16.54
C CYS A 55 -6.66 5.40 15.77
N VAL A 56 -7.39 5.27 14.67
CA VAL A 56 -7.87 6.38 13.84
C VAL A 56 -9.38 6.29 13.61
N SER A 57 -10.01 7.41 13.29
CA SER A 57 -11.44 7.48 12.97
C SER A 57 -11.73 7.46 11.45
N VAL A 58 -10.71 7.69 10.65
CA VAL A 58 -10.81 7.64 9.18
C VAL A 58 -10.73 6.20 8.65
N PRO A 59 -11.35 5.90 7.50
CA PRO A 59 -11.29 4.57 6.89
C PRO A 59 -9.86 4.11 6.63
N VAL A 60 -9.59 2.82 6.91
CA VAL A 60 -8.28 2.18 6.67
C VAL A 60 -8.41 1.12 5.59
N THR A 61 -7.47 1.09 4.63
CA THR A 61 -7.30 0.02 3.65
C THR A 61 -6.00 -0.73 3.92
N ALA A 62 -6.06 -2.06 3.96
CA ALA A 62 -4.93 -2.91 4.31
C ALA A 62 -4.11 -3.31 3.06
N ASP A 63 -2.80 -3.30 3.16
CA ASP A 63 -1.90 -3.88 2.18
C ASP A 63 -1.60 -5.33 2.59
N LEU A 64 -2.17 -6.30 1.85
CA LEU A 64 -2.15 -7.73 2.19
C LEU A 64 -1.23 -8.54 1.28
N GLU A 65 -0.37 -7.86 0.53
CA GLU A 65 0.54 -8.53 -0.40
C GLU A 65 -0.24 -9.45 -1.37
N ALA A 66 0.16 -10.71 -1.53
CA ALA A 66 -0.53 -11.68 -2.41
C ALA A 66 -1.81 -12.31 -1.80
N GLY A 67 -2.22 -11.89 -0.59
CA GLY A 67 -3.42 -12.36 0.09
C GLY A 67 -3.22 -13.60 0.96
N TYR A 68 -1.99 -14.03 1.18
CA TYR A 68 -1.61 -15.23 1.93
C TYR A 68 -2.20 -16.53 1.33
N ASP A 69 -2.35 -17.58 2.14
CA ASP A 69 -2.81 -18.90 1.66
C ASP A 69 -4.25 -18.89 1.19
N ASP A 70 -5.13 -18.17 1.91
CA ASP A 70 -6.57 -18.05 1.58
C ASP A 70 -7.01 -16.57 1.62
N PRO A 71 -7.11 -15.92 0.46
CA PRO A 71 -7.55 -14.53 0.37
C PRO A 71 -8.96 -14.28 0.93
N GLY A 72 -9.87 -15.27 0.88
CA GLY A 72 -11.20 -15.14 1.45
C GLY A 72 -11.17 -15.07 2.97
N LEU A 73 -10.49 -16.03 3.62
CA LEU A 73 -10.31 -16.04 5.08
C LEU A 73 -9.54 -14.79 5.55
N THR A 74 -8.48 -14.42 4.83
CA THR A 74 -7.71 -13.21 5.13
C THR A 74 -8.59 -11.96 5.06
N THR A 75 -9.50 -11.88 4.08
CA THR A 75 -10.45 -10.77 3.94
C THR A 75 -11.38 -10.68 5.14
N SER A 76 -11.99 -11.80 5.55
CA SER A 76 -12.87 -11.82 6.73
C SER A 76 -12.14 -11.29 7.97
N ALA A 77 -10.92 -11.75 8.21
CA ALA A 77 -10.10 -11.30 9.33
C ALA A 77 -9.69 -9.81 9.24
N VAL A 78 -9.47 -9.29 8.03
CA VAL A 78 -9.18 -7.85 7.80
C VAL A 78 -10.39 -6.98 8.09
N LEU A 79 -11.59 -7.41 7.68
CA LEU A 79 -12.84 -6.71 7.99
C LEU A 79 -13.12 -6.71 9.49
N GLU A 80 -12.90 -7.84 10.18
CA GLU A 80 -12.98 -7.93 11.64
C GLU A 80 -11.91 -7.07 12.35
N ALA A 81 -10.78 -6.84 11.71
CA ALA A 81 -9.74 -5.92 12.19
C ALA A 81 -10.12 -4.45 12.01
N GLY A 82 -11.20 -4.12 11.30
CA GLY A 82 -11.71 -2.77 11.09
C GLY A 82 -11.24 -2.07 9.82
N ALA A 83 -10.51 -2.76 8.93
CA ALA A 83 -10.20 -2.20 7.62
C ALA A 83 -11.40 -2.36 6.66
N VAL A 84 -11.59 -1.40 5.75
CA VAL A 84 -12.70 -1.36 4.79
C VAL A 84 -12.24 -1.45 3.33
N GLY A 85 -10.99 -1.76 3.12
CA GLY A 85 -10.39 -1.96 1.80
C GLY A 85 -9.12 -2.77 1.89
N LEU A 86 -8.65 -3.26 0.77
CA LEU A 86 -7.38 -3.98 0.69
C LEU A 86 -6.67 -3.79 -0.66
N ASN A 87 -5.33 -3.91 -0.64
CA ASN A 87 -4.55 -4.20 -1.83
C ASN A 87 -4.39 -5.72 -1.95
N LEU A 88 -4.44 -6.23 -3.19
CA LEU A 88 -4.16 -7.63 -3.50
C LEU A 88 -3.30 -7.70 -4.75
N GLU A 89 -2.04 -8.09 -4.60
CA GLU A 89 -1.07 -8.17 -5.70
C GLU A 89 -1.02 -9.55 -6.36
N ASP A 90 -0.53 -9.56 -7.59
CA ASP A 90 -0.44 -10.78 -8.41
C ASP A 90 0.95 -11.45 -8.38
N VAL A 91 1.82 -11.09 -7.43
CA VAL A 91 3.09 -11.78 -7.20
C VAL A 91 2.84 -13.14 -6.57
N ALA A 92 3.59 -14.16 -6.97
CA ALA A 92 3.63 -15.44 -6.26
C ALA A 92 4.37 -15.24 -4.93
N GLY A 93 3.70 -15.47 -3.80
CA GLY A 93 4.22 -15.12 -2.47
C GLY A 93 5.55 -15.80 -2.09
N ASP A 94 5.85 -16.95 -2.68
CA ASP A 94 7.07 -17.73 -2.48
C ASP A 94 8.16 -17.49 -3.55
N ALA A 95 7.81 -16.81 -4.64
CA ALA A 95 8.70 -16.57 -5.78
C ALA A 95 8.69 -15.09 -6.21
N PRO A 96 9.48 -14.23 -5.54
CA PRO A 96 9.57 -12.82 -5.89
C PRO A 96 9.91 -12.61 -7.38
N GLY A 97 9.17 -11.73 -8.04
CA GLY A 97 9.34 -11.44 -9.46
C GLY A 97 8.66 -12.44 -10.40
N VAL A 98 7.88 -13.38 -9.88
CA VAL A 98 7.00 -14.26 -10.65
C VAL A 98 5.56 -13.85 -10.43
N LEU A 99 4.81 -13.62 -11.50
CA LEU A 99 3.38 -13.35 -11.41
C LEU A 99 2.58 -14.64 -11.49
N VAL A 100 1.51 -14.72 -10.71
CA VAL A 100 0.53 -15.81 -10.85
C VAL A 100 -0.24 -15.65 -12.17
N GLU A 101 -0.80 -16.73 -12.67
CA GLU A 101 -1.66 -16.71 -13.85
C GLU A 101 -2.86 -15.78 -13.64
N VAL A 102 -3.28 -15.10 -14.71
CA VAL A 102 -4.38 -14.11 -14.67
C VAL A 102 -5.63 -14.69 -14.04
N GLU A 103 -6.02 -15.90 -14.47
CA GLU A 103 -7.22 -16.58 -13.96
C GLU A 103 -7.08 -16.91 -12.46
N GLN A 104 -5.88 -17.21 -11.98
CA GLN A 104 -5.65 -17.45 -10.56
C GLN A 104 -5.86 -16.16 -9.75
N GLN A 105 -5.35 -15.02 -10.21
CA GLN A 105 -5.58 -13.74 -9.55
C GLN A 105 -7.06 -13.34 -9.59
N MET A 106 -7.74 -13.56 -10.70
CA MET A 106 -9.19 -13.36 -10.78
C MET A 106 -9.97 -14.18 -9.75
N LYS A 107 -9.56 -15.44 -9.52
CA LYS A 107 -10.17 -16.29 -8.48
C LYS A 107 -9.96 -15.73 -7.09
N LYS A 108 -8.76 -15.22 -6.80
CA LYS A 108 -8.46 -14.52 -5.53
C LYS A 108 -9.36 -13.29 -5.33
N ILE A 109 -9.46 -12.41 -6.33
CA ILE A 109 -10.32 -11.21 -6.27
C ILE A 109 -11.78 -11.58 -6.02
N ARG A 110 -12.30 -12.60 -6.74
CA ARG A 110 -13.67 -13.10 -6.53
C ARG A 110 -13.86 -13.70 -5.12
N ALA A 111 -12.84 -14.36 -4.57
CA ALA A 111 -12.91 -14.89 -3.20
C ALA A 111 -12.97 -13.77 -2.16
N VAL A 112 -12.19 -12.71 -2.34
CA VAL A 112 -12.24 -11.49 -1.51
C VAL A 112 -13.64 -10.87 -1.56
N ARG A 113 -14.20 -10.69 -2.75
CA ARG A 113 -15.55 -10.11 -2.92
C ARG A 113 -16.62 -10.95 -2.21
N ARG A 114 -16.63 -12.28 -2.43
CA ARG A 114 -17.58 -13.18 -1.77
C ARG A 114 -17.49 -13.11 -0.24
N ALA A 115 -16.28 -13.15 0.32
CA ALA A 115 -16.10 -13.06 1.77
C ALA A 115 -16.65 -11.75 2.35
N ALA A 116 -16.48 -10.64 1.63
CA ALA A 116 -17.04 -9.35 2.03
C ALA A 116 -18.57 -9.31 1.92
N ASP A 117 -19.13 -9.87 0.84
CA ASP A 117 -20.58 -9.94 0.62
C ASP A 117 -21.26 -10.82 1.70
N GLU A 118 -20.64 -11.94 2.09
CA GLU A 118 -21.12 -12.83 3.16
C GLU A 118 -21.18 -12.13 4.52
N LEU A 119 -20.26 -11.19 4.77
CA LEU A 119 -20.24 -10.36 5.98
C LEU A 119 -21.10 -9.10 5.88
N GLY A 120 -21.65 -8.80 4.70
CA GLY A 120 -22.46 -7.62 4.46
C GLY A 120 -21.65 -6.30 4.52
N VAL A 121 -20.34 -6.36 4.32
CA VAL A 121 -19.45 -5.19 4.37
C VAL A 121 -18.94 -4.86 2.96
N PRO A 122 -19.28 -3.69 2.40
CA PRO A 122 -18.75 -3.27 1.10
C PRO A 122 -17.25 -2.95 1.23
N ILE A 123 -16.40 -3.87 0.75
CA ILE A 123 -14.95 -3.70 0.76
C ILE A 123 -14.46 -3.02 -0.52
N VAL A 124 -13.45 -2.16 -0.44
CA VAL A 124 -12.74 -1.60 -1.59
C VAL A 124 -11.56 -2.49 -1.97
N ILE A 125 -11.64 -3.16 -3.12
CA ILE A 125 -10.58 -4.03 -3.65
C ILE A 125 -9.71 -3.21 -4.61
N ASN A 126 -8.45 -2.95 -4.22
CA ASN A 126 -7.44 -2.32 -5.05
C ASN A 126 -6.53 -3.41 -5.64
N ALA A 127 -6.91 -3.95 -6.80
CA ALA A 127 -6.19 -5.06 -7.42
C ALA A 127 -4.90 -4.57 -8.08
N ARG A 128 -3.76 -5.12 -7.65
CA ARG A 128 -2.42 -4.70 -8.06
C ARG A 128 -1.81 -5.69 -9.03
N THR A 129 -1.14 -5.16 -10.07
CA THR A 129 -0.23 -5.96 -10.89
C THR A 129 1.19 -5.43 -10.79
N ASP A 130 2.12 -6.33 -10.55
CA ASP A 130 3.54 -6.02 -10.38
C ASP A 130 4.35 -6.08 -11.67
N VAL A 131 3.71 -6.11 -12.82
CA VAL A 131 4.38 -6.15 -14.14
C VAL A 131 5.51 -5.11 -14.26
N TYR A 132 5.26 -3.88 -13.82
CA TYR A 132 6.26 -2.80 -13.87
C TYR A 132 7.26 -2.88 -12.71
N LEU A 133 6.79 -3.09 -11.49
CA LEU A 133 7.64 -3.13 -10.30
C LEU A 133 8.63 -4.30 -10.34
N ALA A 134 8.17 -5.48 -10.74
CA ALA A 134 8.97 -6.68 -10.90
C ALA A 134 9.67 -6.76 -12.28
N GLN A 135 9.50 -5.76 -13.13
CA GLN A 135 10.11 -5.66 -14.46
C GLN A 135 9.84 -6.87 -15.37
N ILE A 136 8.61 -7.40 -15.32
CA ILE A 136 8.22 -8.59 -16.08
C ILE A 136 8.25 -8.33 -17.59
N GLY A 137 8.85 -9.22 -18.32
CA GLY A 137 8.95 -9.16 -19.78
C GLY A 137 9.80 -8.00 -20.31
N GLN A 138 9.80 -7.84 -21.63
CA GLN A 138 10.50 -6.74 -22.28
C GLN A 138 9.82 -5.40 -21.97
N PRO A 139 10.58 -4.31 -21.80
CA PRO A 139 10.02 -3.00 -21.45
C PRO A 139 8.86 -2.55 -22.37
N ALA A 140 9.00 -2.74 -23.68
CA ALA A 140 7.98 -2.36 -24.67
C ALA A 140 6.68 -3.18 -24.57
N ALA A 141 6.71 -4.38 -23.96
CA ALA A 141 5.54 -5.24 -23.81
C ALA A 141 4.79 -5.02 -22.48
N ARG A 142 5.41 -4.34 -21.50
CA ARG A 142 4.86 -4.21 -20.13
C ARG A 142 3.51 -3.52 -20.10
N PHE A 143 3.32 -2.48 -20.91
CA PHE A 143 2.05 -1.78 -20.97
C PHE A 143 0.90 -2.71 -21.38
N ALA A 144 1.05 -3.44 -22.48
CA ALA A 144 0.03 -4.37 -22.96
C ALA A 144 -0.23 -5.50 -21.96
N LEU A 145 0.82 -6.07 -21.36
CA LEU A 145 0.71 -7.12 -20.36
C LEU A 145 -0.02 -6.65 -19.10
N ALA A 146 0.33 -5.46 -18.59
CA ALA A 146 -0.35 -4.89 -17.42
C ALA A 146 -1.81 -4.57 -17.74
N LEU A 147 -2.09 -3.97 -18.91
CA LEU A 147 -3.44 -3.63 -19.35
C LEU A 147 -4.36 -4.85 -19.45
N GLU A 148 -3.87 -5.95 -19.98
CA GLU A 148 -4.61 -7.24 -20.05
C GLU A 148 -4.99 -7.72 -18.65
N ARG A 149 -4.02 -7.75 -17.72
CA ARG A 149 -4.24 -8.17 -16.34
C ARG A 149 -5.25 -7.27 -15.63
N LEU A 150 -5.09 -5.97 -15.72
CA LEU A 150 -5.98 -5.01 -15.07
C LEU A 150 -7.42 -5.12 -15.57
N ARG A 151 -7.63 -5.32 -16.89
CA ARG A 151 -8.97 -5.56 -17.44
C ARG A 151 -9.60 -6.82 -16.85
N ALA A 152 -8.84 -7.89 -16.71
CA ALA A 152 -9.31 -9.13 -16.09
C ALA A 152 -9.65 -8.92 -14.60
N TYR A 153 -8.86 -8.12 -13.87
CA TYR A 153 -9.11 -7.84 -12.45
C TYR A 153 -10.36 -6.98 -12.24
N ILE A 154 -10.61 -6.01 -13.13
CA ILE A 154 -11.87 -5.25 -13.16
C ILE A 154 -13.06 -6.19 -13.37
N GLN A 155 -12.98 -7.11 -14.33
CA GLN A 155 -14.02 -8.12 -14.58
C GLN A 155 -14.22 -9.09 -13.40
N ALA A 156 -13.17 -9.32 -12.59
CA ALA A 156 -13.24 -10.15 -11.40
C ALA A 156 -13.88 -9.45 -10.18
N GLY A 157 -14.13 -8.12 -10.25
CA GLY A 157 -14.79 -7.36 -9.21
C GLY A 157 -13.88 -6.42 -8.40
N ALA A 158 -12.74 -6.00 -8.95
CA ALA A 158 -11.94 -4.91 -8.36
C ALA A 158 -12.71 -3.58 -8.42
N ASP A 159 -12.49 -2.70 -7.43
CA ASP A 159 -13.04 -1.34 -7.38
C ASP A 159 -12.01 -0.29 -7.84
N CYS A 160 -10.74 -0.64 -7.74
CA CYS A 160 -9.61 0.17 -8.20
C CYS A 160 -8.53 -0.79 -8.71
N VAL A 161 -7.71 -0.33 -9.63
CA VAL A 161 -6.55 -1.08 -10.12
C VAL A 161 -5.26 -0.34 -9.84
N PHE A 162 -4.17 -1.07 -9.61
CA PHE A 162 -2.91 -0.51 -9.15
C PHE A 162 -1.72 -1.04 -9.96
N VAL A 163 -0.91 -0.11 -10.47
CA VAL A 163 0.31 -0.40 -11.24
C VAL A 163 1.51 0.30 -10.59
N PRO A 164 2.12 -0.30 -9.55
CA PRO A 164 3.34 0.26 -8.99
C PRO A 164 4.50 0.15 -9.98
N GLY A 165 5.39 1.16 -9.97
CA GLY A 165 6.58 1.18 -10.81
C GLY A 165 6.39 1.79 -12.20
N VAL A 166 5.17 2.12 -12.62
CA VAL A 166 4.97 2.96 -13.80
C VAL A 166 5.24 4.42 -13.43
N ASN A 167 6.14 5.09 -14.15
CA ASN A 167 6.58 6.45 -13.82
C ASN A 167 6.40 7.43 -14.99
N ASP A 168 6.31 6.95 -16.22
CA ASP A 168 6.20 7.81 -17.40
C ASP A 168 4.74 8.24 -17.66
N GLU A 169 4.59 9.52 -18.00
CA GLU A 169 3.28 10.14 -18.22
C GLU A 169 2.48 9.47 -19.35
N ALA A 170 3.15 8.99 -20.39
CA ALA A 170 2.48 8.41 -21.56
C ALA A 170 1.80 7.08 -21.18
N SER A 171 2.49 6.21 -20.44
CA SER A 171 1.92 4.96 -19.93
C SER A 171 0.78 5.22 -18.93
N ILE A 172 0.95 6.18 -18.00
CA ILE A 172 -0.10 6.53 -17.03
C ILE A 172 -1.36 7.02 -17.74
N ARG A 173 -1.21 7.93 -18.70
CA ARG A 173 -2.31 8.42 -19.54
C ARG A 173 -2.98 7.27 -20.29
N GLY A 174 -2.19 6.41 -20.94
CA GLY A 174 -2.70 5.24 -21.64
C GLY A 174 -3.54 4.33 -20.77
N PHE A 175 -3.09 4.03 -19.53
CA PHE A 175 -3.90 3.24 -18.59
C PHE A 175 -5.22 3.93 -18.24
N VAL A 176 -5.22 5.24 -17.96
CA VAL A 176 -6.46 5.98 -17.65
C VAL A 176 -7.44 5.95 -18.84
N GLU A 177 -6.95 6.21 -20.04
CA GLU A 177 -7.78 6.26 -21.26
C GLU A 177 -8.35 4.89 -21.66
N GLU A 178 -7.52 3.84 -21.55
CA GLU A 178 -7.87 2.47 -21.96
C GLU A 178 -8.76 1.75 -20.94
N LEU A 179 -8.55 2.01 -19.64
CA LEU A 179 -9.31 1.34 -18.58
C LEU A 179 -10.61 2.08 -18.26
N ARG A 180 -10.63 3.42 -18.31
CA ARG A 180 -11.74 4.26 -17.85
C ARG A 180 -12.27 3.82 -16.49
N PHE A 181 -11.35 3.49 -15.59
CA PHE A 181 -11.60 2.91 -14.29
C PHE A 181 -10.67 3.53 -13.24
N PRO A 182 -11.02 3.56 -11.95
CA PRO A 182 -10.14 4.13 -10.93
C PRO A 182 -8.74 3.49 -10.95
N LEU A 183 -7.73 4.32 -11.22
CA LEU A 183 -6.32 3.92 -11.29
C LEU A 183 -5.57 4.45 -10.07
N ASN A 184 -4.84 3.56 -9.40
CA ASN A 184 -3.86 3.89 -8.38
C ASN A 184 -2.44 3.83 -8.94
N ILE A 185 -1.61 4.80 -8.57
CA ILE A 185 -0.18 4.87 -8.90
C ILE A 185 0.64 4.91 -7.61
N LEU A 186 1.81 4.30 -7.62
CA LEU A 186 2.75 4.37 -6.50
C LEU A 186 3.63 5.62 -6.60
N LEU A 187 3.75 6.38 -5.52
CA LEU A 187 4.65 7.53 -5.46
C LEU A 187 6.11 7.10 -5.70
N GLY A 188 6.79 7.81 -6.58
CA GLY A 188 8.20 7.61 -6.89
C GLY A 188 8.88 8.93 -7.28
N PRO A 189 10.23 8.98 -7.29
CA PRO A 189 10.98 10.21 -7.56
C PRO A 189 10.77 10.76 -8.98
N ASP A 190 10.50 9.88 -9.95
CA ASP A 190 10.41 10.23 -11.36
C ASP A 190 8.96 10.42 -11.85
N LEU A 191 8.00 10.43 -10.92
CA LEU A 191 6.60 10.65 -11.26
C LEU A 191 6.32 12.11 -11.64
N PRO A 192 5.35 12.35 -12.56
CA PRO A 192 4.78 13.67 -12.73
C PRO A 192 4.25 14.24 -11.40
N PRO A 193 4.25 15.58 -11.22
CA PRO A 193 3.67 16.21 -10.03
C PRO A 193 2.22 15.77 -9.79
N LEU A 194 1.80 15.71 -8.50
CA LEU A 194 0.45 15.24 -8.13
C LEU A 194 -0.67 15.99 -8.86
N ALA A 195 -0.54 17.31 -9.06
CA ALA A 195 -1.49 18.09 -9.84
C ALA A 195 -1.60 17.62 -11.29
N ARG A 196 -0.48 17.16 -11.88
CA ARG A 196 -0.48 16.60 -13.22
C ARG A 196 -1.13 15.21 -13.27
N LEU A 197 -0.87 14.36 -12.29
CA LEU A 197 -1.53 13.05 -12.18
C LEU A 197 -3.05 13.20 -12.03
N GLN A 198 -3.50 14.19 -11.26
CA GLN A 198 -4.92 14.52 -11.14
C GLN A 198 -5.52 14.96 -12.49
N GLN A 199 -4.84 15.82 -13.25
CA GLN A 199 -5.28 16.23 -14.59
C GLN A 199 -5.36 15.07 -15.58
N LEU A 200 -4.49 14.08 -15.43
CA LEU A 200 -4.51 12.86 -16.23
C LEU A 200 -5.67 11.92 -15.87
N GLY A 201 -6.33 12.15 -14.72
CA GLY A 201 -7.44 11.30 -14.27
C GLY A 201 -7.02 10.16 -13.33
N VAL A 202 -5.80 10.20 -12.77
CA VAL A 202 -5.39 9.25 -11.74
C VAL A 202 -6.26 9.44 -10.50
N ALA A 203 -6.92 8.37 -10.05
CA ALA A 203 -7.87 8.42 -8.94
C ALA A 203 -7.18 8.34 -7.56
N ARG A 204 -6.03 7.68 -7.46
CA ARG A 204 -5.29 7.47 -6.21
C ARG A 204 -3.78 7.49 -6.45
N VAL A 205 -3.05 8.10 -5.53
CA VAL A 205 -1.59 7.97 -5.43
C VAL A 205 -1.27 7.44 -4.03
N SER A 206 -0.65 6.27 -3.96
CA SER A 206 -0.21 5.64 -2.70
C SER A 206 1.26 5.94 -2.45
N THR A 207 1.65 6.14 -1.18
CA THR A 207 3.05 6.41 -0.81
C THR A 207 3.86 5.13 -0.60
N GLY A 208 3.21 3.98 -0.44
CA GLY A 208 3.87 2.71 -0.14
C GLY A 208 4.79 2.82 1.08
N SER A 209 5.95 2.19 1.03
CA SER A 209 6.94 2.23 2.11
C SER A 209 7.81 3.50 2.12
N ALA A 210 7.58 4.47 1.21
CA ALA A 210 8.48 5.61 1.05
C ALA A 210 8.64 6.43 2.35
N ILE A 211 7.55 6.68 3.08
CA ILE A 211 7.60 7.45 4.32
C ILE A 211 8.29 6.63 5.43
N ALA A 212 7.97 5.34 5.58
CA ALA A 212 8.65 4.46 6.54
C ALA A 212 10.16 4.41 6.27
N ARG A 213 10.57 4.27 5.01
CA ARG A 213 12.00 4.32 4.62
C ARG A 213 12.65 5.68 4.90
N ALA A 214 11.91 6.78 4.74
CA ALA A 214 12.41 8.11 5.08
C ALA A 214 12.67 8.26 6.58
N THR A 215 11.80 7.73 7.45
CA THR A 215 12.00 7.73 8.92
C THR A 215 13.17 6.84 9.34
N ILE A 216 13.34 5.68 8.72
CA ILE A 216 14.52 4.83 8.94
C ILE A 216 15.79 5.58 8.51
N GLY A 217 15.77 6.25 7.35
CA GLY A 217 16.90 7.05 6.87
C GLY A 217 17.25 8.22 7.80
N LEU A 218 16.25 8.89 8.39
CA LEU A 218 16.45 9.90 9.41
C LEU A 218 17.14 9.31 10.65
N SER A 219 16.63 8.19 11.16
CA SER A 219 17.23 7.50 12.31
C SER A 219 18.68 7.09 12.06
N GLN A 220 19.00 6.63 10.83
CA GLN A 220 20.38 6.33 10.46
C GLN A 220 21.30 7.56 10.46
N ARG A 221 20.80 8.72 9.99
CA ARG A 221 21.59 9.97 10.02
C ARG A 221 21.87 10.40 11.46
N ILE A 222 20.84 10.41 12.31
CA ILE A 222 20.97 10.73 13.75
C ILE A 222 21.99 9.80 14.42
N ALA A 223 21.87 8.50 14.21
CA ALA A 223 22.77 7.51 14.81
C ALA A 223 24.24 7.70 14.37
N ARG A 224 24.47 8.03 13.10
CA ARG A 224 25.83 8.32 12.59
C ARG A 224 26.40 9.60 13.18
N GLU A 225 25.61 10.67 13.28
CA GLU A 225 26.01 11.95 13.86
C GLU A 225 26.39 11.80 15.33
N LEU A 226 25.52 11.17 16.12
CA LEU A 226 25.78 10.87 17.53
C LEU A 226 27.09 10.09 17.73
N LYS A 227 27.29 9.04 16.92
CA LYS A 227 28.47 8.19 17.02
C LYS A 227 29.77 8.89 16.60
N ALA A 228 29.71 9.73 15.56
CA ALA A 228 30.90 10.35 14.99
C ALA A 228 31.32 11.63 15.73
N HIS A 229 30.37 12.44 16.17
CA HIS A 229 30.63 13.79 16.67
C HIS A 229 29.98 14.11 18.02
N GLY A 230 29.09 13.25 18.53
CA GLY A 230 28.28 13.54 19.72
C GLY A 230 27.32 14.75 19.52
N SER A 231 27.12 15.21 18.29
CA SER A 231 26.18 16.27 17.97
C SER A 231 24.74 15.77 18.02
N LEU A 232 23.79 16.68 18.27
CA LEU A 232 22.37 16.42 18.41
C LEU A 232 21.54 17.24 17.39
N GLU A 233 22.18 17.91 16.45
CA GLU A 233 21.53 18.86 15.53
C GLU A 233 20.44 18.18 14.70
N THR A 234 20.77 17.10 13.99
CA THR A 234 19.81 16.34 13.18
C THR A 234 18.65 15.80 14.02
N MET A 235 18.89 15.44 15.29
CA MET A 235 17.84 14.90 16.17
C MET A 235 16.77 15.95 16.47
N PHE A 236 17.18 17.20 16.72
CA PHE A 236 16.26 18.26 17.12
C PHE A 236 15.75 19.09 15.93
N GLU A 237 16.29 18.89 14.73
CA GLU A 237 15.77 19.46 13.51
C GLU A 237 14.41 18.84 13.17
N GLY A 238 13.32 19.56 13.45
CA GLY A 238 11.96 19.11 13.16
C GLY A 238 11.37 18.09 14.15
N ALA A 239 12.04 17.81 15.27
CA ALA A 239 11.44 16.99 16.31
C ALA A 239 10.23 17.68 16.94
N ILE A 240 9.11 16.97 17.06
CA ILE A 240 7.94 17.46 17.79
C ILE A 240 8.20 17.40 19.30
N SER A 241 7.55 18.27 20.08
CA SER A 241 7.67 18.25 21.53
C SER A 241 7.09 16.96 22.14
N TYR A 242 7.54 16.60 23.34
CA TYR A 242 6.97 15.47 24.09
C TYR A 242 5.46 15.61 24.31
N ALA A 243 5.00 16.83 24.59
CA ALA A 243 3.57 17.12 24.77
C ALA A 243 2.78 16.93 23.47
N ASP A 244 3.33 17.36 22.33
CA ASP A 244 2.71 17.19 21.02
C ASP A 244 2.63 15.71 20.63
N ALA A 245 3.70 14.96 20.86
CA ALA A 245 3.70 13.52 20.63
C ALA A 245 2.61 12.80 21.46
N ASN A 246 2.44 13.17 22.73
CA ASN A 246 1.39 12.58 23.57
C ASN A 246 -0.04 12.96 23.11
N ARG A 247 -0.25 14.17 22.57
CA ARG A 247 -1.56 14.57 22.05
C ARG A 247 -2.04 13.74 20.85
N LEU A 248 -1.15 13.12 20.12
CA LEU A 248 -1.53 12.18 19.06
C LEU A 248 -2.31 10.96 19.58
N PHE A 249 -2.17 10.64 20.88
CA PHE A 249 -2.74 9.46 21.51
C PHE A 249 -3.64 9.85 22.69
N PRO A 250 -4.90 10.25 22.43
CA PRO A 250 -5.84 10.52 23.51
C PRO A 250 -6.09 9.27 24.34
N SER A 251 -6.20 9.43 25.67
CA SER A 251 -6.48 8.38 26.65
C SER A 251 -7.91 7.86 26.54
#